data_fba96f63186f3bf1e1792f94390a3bf6
#
_entry.id   fba96f63186f3bf1e1792f94390a3bf6
#
_cell.length_a   1.000
_cell.length_b   1.000
_cell.length_c   1.000
_cell.angle_alpha   90.00
_cell.angle_beta   90.00
_cell.angle_gamma   90.00
#
_symmetry.space_group_name_H-M   'P 1'
#
loop_
_entity.id
_entity.type
_entity.pdbx_description
1 polymer ?
#
loop_
_entity_poly.entity_id
_entity_poly.type
_entity_poly.pdbx_seq_one_letter_code
_entity_poly.pdbx_strand_id
1 'polypeptide(L)'
;MDRRAYLKTVGAVGATAVVAGCQGGGNDTIVPGTSSGFPPFEYTQDGELVGFDVELAETAIDRAGYEVGEWVDIEFDSLIPSLTENDLDLIAAAMTINDDRDETIDFSDPYWESNQAVLVREGGDVQPESVEDLSGLRVGAQSGTTGEDEIDALIDDGTVSESDVRSYDNYTLAVQDLENGNVDAIVIDIPVARNFASSRSVVVAFQIETGEQFGLGMREGDDRLSDVNDALGEMQDDGTYEDLVTEWFE
;
A
#
# COMPACT_ATOMS: atom_id res chain seq x y z
N MET A 1 -28.16 -50.90 -41.59
CA MET A 1 -27.91 -50.75 -43.05
C MET A 1 -26.91 -49.57 -43.12
N ASP A 2 -25.65 -49.81 -43.09
CA ASP A 2 -24.72 -50.08 -44.21
C ASP A 2 -24.79 -48.96 -45.26
N ARG A 3 -23.79 -48.23 -45.54
CA ARG A 3 -22.50 -48.45 -46.23
C ARG A 3 -21.75 -47.12 -46.30
N ARG A 4 -20.50 -47.02 -45.84
CA ARG A 4 -19.24 -47.24 -46.63
C ARG A 4 -19.25 -46.45 -47.94
N ALA A 5 -18.30 -45.67 -48.33
CA ALA A 5 -16.87 -45.57 -48.17
C ALA A 5 -16.31 -44.81 -49.39
N TYR A 6 -15.04 -44.40 -49.28
CA TYR A 6 -14.02 -44.13 -50.34
C TYR A 6 -13.99 -42.73 -50.96
N LEU A 7 -12.90 -42.10 -51.27
CA LEU A 7 -11.44 -42.34 -51.26
C LEU A 7 -10.73 -41.02 -51.59
N LYS A 8 -9.57 -40.84 -50.99
CA LYS A 8 -8.30 -40.32 -51.48
C LYS A 8 -8.23 -39.44 -52.74
N THR A 9 -7.47 -38.33 -52.58
CA THR A 9 -6.26 -37.96 -53.37
C THR A 9 -5.62 -36.68 -52.73
N VAL A 10 -4.46 -36.71 -52.15
CA VAL A 10 -3.08 -36.48 -52.55
C VAL A 10 -2.87 -35.15 -53.30
N GLY A 11 -2.11 -34.26 -52.61
CA GLY A 11 -1.08 -33.43 -53.19
C GLY A 11 -1.32 -31.94 -53.25
N ALA A 12 -0.59 -31.21 -52.40
CA ALA A 12 0.27 -30.13 -52.85
C ALA A 12 0.95 -29.50 -51.66
N VAL A 13 2.26 -29.48 -51.71
CA VAL A 13 3.18 -28.76 -50.84
C VAL A 13 2.86 -27.29 -50.94
N GLY A 14 2.38 -26.69 -49.83
CA GLY A 14 2.28 -25.25 -49.63
C GLY A 14 3.18 -24.85 -48.46
N ALA A 15 4.18 -24.07 -48.75
CA ALA A 15 5.14 -23.53 -47.80
C ALA A 15 4.40 -22.85 -46.65
N THR A 16 4.47 -23.41 -45.46
CA THR A 16 4.14 -22.73 -44.22
C THR A 16 5.20 -21.70 -43.98
N ALA A 17 4.87 -20.43 -44.23
CA ALA A 17 5.59 -19.33 -43.63
C ALA A 17 5.42 -19.49 -42.12
N VAL A 18 6.47 -19.95 -41.45
CA VAL A 18 6.61 -19.81 -39.99
C VAL A 18 6.81 -18.35 -39.78
N VAL A 19 5.71 -17.66 -39.44
CA VAL A 19 5.80 -16.39 -38.75
C VAL A 19 6.40 -16.75 -37.39
N ALA A 20 7.72 -16.58 -37.25
CA ALA A 20 8.34 -16.47 -35.95
C ALA A 20 7.74 -15.21 -35.33
N GLY A 21 6.64 -15.35 -34.60
CA GLY A 21 6.22 -14.41 -33.60
C GLY A 21 7.39 -14.32 -32.64
N CYS A 22 8.04 -13.18 -32.57
CA CYS A 22 8.85 -12.84 -31.43
C CYS A 22 7.93 -12.93 -30.21
N GLN A 23 7.99 -14.06 -29.50
CA GLN A 23 7.61 -14.13 -28.12
C GLN A 23 8.68 -13.31 -27.39
N GLY A 24 8.46 -12.00 -27.29
CA GLY A 24 8.98 -11.21 -26.21
C GLY A 24 8.28 -11.78 -24.99
N GLY A 25 8.97 -12.62 -24.24
CA GLY A 25 8.54 -12.99 -22.90
C GLY A 25 8.85 -11.81 -21.98
N GLY A 26 8.09 -10.73 -22.09
CA GLY A 26 7.91 -9.75 -21.03
C GLY A 26 6.81 -10.34 -20.14
N ASN A 27 6.99 -10.23 -18.86
CA ASN A 27 5.91 -10.56 -17.91
C ASN A 27 4.80 -9.54 -18.16
N ASP A 28 3.75 -9.93 -18.88
CA ASP A 28 2.62 -9.05 -19.21
C ASP A 28 1.74 -8.77 -17.97
N THR A 29 2.06 -9.35 -16.81
CA THR A 29 1.31 -9.26 -15.55
C THR A 29 2.17 -8.60 -14.47
N ILE A 30 1.59 -7.70 -13.69
CA ILE A 30 2.14 -7.16 -12.45
C ILE A 30 1.32 -7.69 -11.29
N VAL A 31 1.95 -8.37 -10.34
CA VAL A 31 1.34 -8.89 -9.11
C VAL A 31 1.46 -7.81 -8.03
N PRO A 32 0.36 -7.12 -7.66
CA PRO A 32 0.40 -6.09 -6.63
C PRO A 32 0.35 -6.70 -5.22
N GLY A 33 1.05 -6.06 -4.29
CA GLY A 33 1.06 -6.38 -2.87
C GLY A 33 0.59 -5.20 -2.03
N THR A 34 -0.09 -5.50 -0.91
CA THR A 34 -0.62 -4.50 0.02
C THR A 34 -0.66 -5.04 1.45
N SER A 35 -1.00 -4.18 2.41
CA SER A 35 -1.23 -4.54 3.81
C SER A 35 -2.56 -3.98 4.29
N SER A 36 -3.63 -4.75 4.15
CA SER A 36 -4.98 -4.26 4.41
C SER A 36 -5.21 -3.89 5.88
N GLY A 37 -6.01 -2.84 6.10
CA GLY A 37 -6.30 -2.31 7.44
C GLY A 37 -5.89 -0.85 7.62
N PHE A 38 -5.65 -0.14 6.51
CA PHE A 38 -5.22 1.25 6.44
C PHE A 38 -6.21 2.13 5.63
N PRO A 39 -7.49 2.22 6.08
CA PRO A 39 -8.50 2.99 5.34
C PRO A 39 -8.20 4.50 5.34
N PRO A 40 -8.46 5.23 4.23
CA PRO A 40 -9.16 4.77 3.04
C PRO A 40 -8.23 4.26 1.91
N PHE A 41 -6.93 4.06 2.16
CA PHE A 41 -5.97 3.64 1.13
C PHE A 41 -6.14 2.16 0.74
N GLU A 42 -6.08 1.23 1.70
CA GLU A 42 -6.26 -0.20 1.47
C GLU A 42 -6.91 -0.87 2.70
N TYR A 43 -8.03 -1.51 2.49
CA TYR A 43 -8.74 -2.21 3.55
C TYR A 43 -9.72 -3.24 3.00
N THR A 44 -10.16 -4.16 3.85
CA THR A 44 -11.17 -5.14 3.48
C THR A 44 -12.56 -4.62 3.83
N GLN A 45 -13.46 -4.56 2.83
CA GLN A 45 -14.87 -4.25 2.98
C GLN A 45 -15.72 -5.38 2.38
N ASP A 46 -16.64 -5.95 3.16
CA ASP A 46 -17.51 -7.06 2.75
C ASP A 46 -16.75 -8.30 2.21
N GLY A 47 -15.47 -8.45 2.57
CA GLY A 47 -14.60 -9.54 2.16
C GLY A 47 -13.83 -9.27 0.84
N GLU A 48 -13.92 -8.06 0.30
CA GLU A 48 -13.19 -7.61 -0.87
C GLU A 48 -12.13 -6.58 -0.45
N LEU A 49 -10.96 -6.61 -1.08
CA LEU A 49 -9.91 -5.60 -0.93
C LEU A 49 -10.32 -4.36 -1.73
N VAL A 50 -10.36 -3.22 -1.08
CA VAL A 50 -10.78 -1.94 -1.67
C VAL A 50 -9.95 -0.80 -1.11
N GLY A 51 -9.96 0.35 -1.78
CA GLY A 51 -9.33 1.57 -1.29
C GLY A 51 -8.66 2.35 -2.41
N PHE A 52 -8.21 3.54 -2.05
CA PHE A 52 -7.56 4.45 -2.98
C PHE A 52 -6.33 3.83 -3.64
N ASP A 53 -5.43 3.22 -2.85
CA ASP A 53 -4.21 2.58 -3.36
C ASP A 53 -4.51 1.38 -4.25
N VAL A 54 -5.58 0.65 -3.94
CA VAL A 54 -6.01 -0.49 -4.76
C VAL A 54 -6.43 -0.02 -6.14
N GLU A 55 -7.32 0.96 -6.23
CA GLU A 55 -7.80 1.48 -7.51
C GLU A 55 -6.74 2.28 -8.26
N LEU A 56 -5.89 3.03 -7.54
CA LEU A 56 -4.75 3.75 -8.12
C LEU A 56 -3.79 2.78 -8.81
N ALA A 57 -3.38 1.71 -8.10
CA ALA A 57 -2.43 0.73 -8.62
C ALA A 57 -3.02 -0.07 -9.80
N GLU A 58 -4.27 -0.55 -9.69
CA GLU A 58 -4.94 -1.26 -10.77
C GLU A 58 -5.05 -0.39 -12.04
N THR A 59 -5.43 0.88 -11.87
CA THR A 59 -5.54 1.82 -12.99
C THR A 59 -4.18 2.12 -13.61
N ALA A 60 -3.15 2.33 -12.78
CA ALA A 60 -1.79 2.60 -13.28
C ALA A 60 -1.22 1.39 -14.03
N ILE A 61 -1.39 0.18 -13.50
CA ILE A 61 -0.94 -1.08 -14.13
C ILE A 61 -1.63 -1.28 -15.50
N ASP A 62 -2.97 -1.10 -15.57
CA ASP A 62 -3.74 -1.26 -16.81
C ASP A 62 -3.32 -0.23 -17.87
N ARG A 63 -3.15 1.05 -17.46
CA ARG A 63 -2.69 2.13 -18.36
C ARG A 63 -1.26 1.94 -18.83
N ALA A 64 -0.39 1.40 -17.98
CA ALA A 64 0.97 1.03 -18.35
C ALA A 64 1.02 -0.15 -19.35
N GLY A 65 -0.12 -0.80 -19.62
CA GLY A 65 -0.27 -1.87 -20.61
C GLY A 65 0.02 -3.27 -20.05
N TYR A 66 -0.05 -3.45 -18.75
CA TYR A 66 0.12 -4.72 -18.05
C TYR A 66 -1.22 -5.27 -17.55
N GLU A 67 -1.28 -6.60 -17.33
CA GLU A 67 -2.41 -7.23 -16.66
C GLU A 67 -2.22 -7.14 -15.14
N VAL A 68 -3.28 -6.80 -14.40
CA VAL A 68 -3.28 -6.83 -12.94
C VAL A 68 -3.31 -8.27 -12.46
N GLY A 69 -2.32 -8.68 -11.68
CA GLY A 69 -2.25 -10.02 -11.06
C GLY A 69 -3.18 -10.15 -9.86
N GLU A 70 -3.15 -11.33 -9.23
CA GLU A 70 -3.84 -11.53 -7.95
C GLU A 70 -3.13 -10.74 -6.84
N TRP A 71 -3.89 -9.95 -6.06
CA TRP A 71 -3.35 -9.19 -4.94
C TRP A 71 -2.76 -10.08 -3.84
N VAL A 72 -1.60 -9.69 -3.35
CA VAL A 72 -0.94 -10.31 -2.20
C VAL A 72 -1.14 -9.41 -0.97
N ASP A 73 -2.02 -9.82 -0.04
CA ASP A 73 -2.33 -9.06 1.18
C ASP A 73 -1.57 -9.70 2.36
N ILE A 74 -0.56 -9.00 2.88
CA ILE A 74 0.37 -9.48 3.91
C ILE A 74 0.69 -8.37 4.92
N GLU A 75 1.42 -8.70 5.99
CA GLU A 75 1.92 -7.74 6.97
C GLU A 75 2.83 -6.70 6.29
N PHE A 76 2.73 -5.44 6.70
CA PHE A 76 3.40 -4.31 6.05
C PHE A 76 4.93 -4.47 6.01
N ASP A 77 5.55 -4.90 7.11
CA ASP A 77 6.99 -5.15 7.21
C ASP A 77 7.50 -6.31 6.34
N SER A 78 6.58 -7.15 5.84
CA SER A 78 6.86 -8.26 4.93
C SER A 78 6.78 -7.86 3.45
N LEU A 79 6.29 -6.66 3.11
CA LEU A 79 6.08 -6.24 1.70
C LEU A 79 7.41 -6.09 0.95
N ILE A 80 8.39 -5.34 1.48
CA ILE A 80 9.70 -5.16 0.83
C ILE A 80 10.46 -6.48 0.69
N PRO A 81 10.56 -7.33 1.74
CA PRO A 81 11.11 -8.68 1.57
C PRO A 81 10.43 -9.48 0.45
N SER A 82 9.09 -9.53 0.41
CA SER A 82 8.35 -10.27 -0.61
C SER A 82 8.55 -9.72 -2.02
N LEU A 83 8.66 -8.40 -2.17
CA LEU A 83 9.00 -7.75 -3.44
C LEU A 83 10.39 -8.17 -3.93
N THR A 84 11.39 -8.16 -3.05
CA THR A 84 12.77 -8.53 -3.40
C THR A 84 12.94 -10.03 -3.67
N GLU A 85 12.10 -10.89 -3.06
CA GLU A 85 12.04 -12.34 -3.29
C GLU A 85 11.23 -12.72 -4.55
N ASN A 86 10.59 -11.76 -5.21
CA ASN A 86 9.73 -11.91 -6.39
C ASN A 86 8.40 -12.64 -6.11
N ASP A 87 7.88 -12.54 -4.90
CA ASP A 87 6.55 -13.04 -4.55
C ASP A 87 5.45 -12.05 -4.98
N LEU A 88 5.81 -10.78 -5.15
CA LEU A 88 5.01 -9.72 -5.73
C LEU A 88 5.87 -8.81 -6.62
N ASP A 89 5.27 -7.94 -7.44
CA ASP A 89 5.96 -7.09 -8.40
C ASP A 89 5.88 -5.61 -8.08
N LEU A 90 4.81 -5.18 -7.39
CA LEU A 90 4.53 -3.79 -7.05
C LEU A 90 3.92 -3.72 -5.66
N ILE A 91 4.32 -2.75 -4.85
CA ILE A 91 3.71 -2.44 -3.54
C ILE A 91 2.82 -1.23 -3.69
N ALA A 92 1.55 -1.36 -3.26
CA ALA A 92 0.60 -0.27 -3.07
C ALA A 92 0.00 -0.38 -1.66
N ALA A 93 0.52 0.41 -0.73
CA ALA A 93 0.25 0.29 0.70
C ALA A 93 0.51 1.61 1.45
N ALA A 94 0.19 2.75 0.84
CA ALA A 94 0.50 4.09 1.36
C ALA A 94 1.95 4.18 1.87
N MET A 95 2.89 3.55 1.14
CA MET A 95 4.25 3.39 1.59
C MET A 95 5.04 4.69 1.43
N THR A 96 5.52 5.22 2.55
CA THR A 96 6.36 6.42 2.58
C THR A 96 7.68 6.18 1.86
N ILE A 97 8.03 7.07 0.93
CA ILE A 97 9.34 7.16 0.31
C ILE A 97 10.32 7.69 1.35
N ASN A 98 11.32 6.90 1.73
CA ASN A 98 12.41 7.31 2.61
C ASN A 98 13.73 6.67 2.20
N ASP A 99 14.84 7.21 2.72
CA ASP A 99 16.20 6.80 2.32
C ASP A 99 16.46 5.30 2.61
N ASP A 100 15.97 4.77 3.73
CA ASP A 100 16.22 3.37 4.12
C ASP A 100 15.53 2.38 3.17
N ARG A 101 14.31 2.70 2.72
CA ARG A 101 13.56 1.89 1.75
C ARG A 101 14.12 2.04 0.34
N ASP A 102 14.51 3.27 -0.04
CA ASP A 102 15.09 3.60 -1.35
C ASP A 102 16.47 2.95 -1.58
N GLU A 103 17.16 2.53 -0.49
CA GLU A 103 18.37 1.69 -0.60
C GLU A 103 18.08 0.24 -1.08
N THR A 104 16.82 -0.19 -1.07
CA THR A 104 16.42 -1.59 -1.31
C THR A 104 15.47 -1.75 -2.49
N ILE A 105 14.61 -0.76 -2.72
CA ILE A 105 13.59 -0.77 -3.77
C ILE A 105 13.54 0.59 -4.47
N ASP A 106 13.04 0.62 -5.70
CA ASP A 106 12.74 1.86 -6.41
C ASP A 106 11.29 2.27 -6.15
N PHE A 107 11.04 3.58 -6.06
CA PHE A 107 9.70 4.14 -5.93
C PHE A 107 9.21 4.83 -7.20
N SER A 108 7.90 4.86 -7.39
CA SER A 108 7.27 5.75 -8.36
C SER A 108 7.46 7.22 -7.97
N ASP A 109 7.11 8.11 -8.88
CA ASP A 109 6.83 9.50 -8.50
C ASP A 109 5.81 9.53 -7.37
N PRO A 110 5.92 10.48 -6.41
CA PRO A 110 5.01 10.52 -5.28
C PRO A 110 3.58 10.83 -5.73
N TYR A 111 2.62 10.07 -5.17
CA TYR A 111 1.20 10.27 -5.48
C TYR A 111 0.42 10.91 -4.33
N TRP A 112 0.93 10.91 -3.09
CA TRP A 112 0.26 11.47 -1.91
C TRP A 112 1.24 12.15 -0.97
N GLU A 113 0.79 13.20 -0.28
CA GLU A 113 1.55 13.84 0.81
C GLU A 113 0.85 13.59 2.14
N SER A 114 1.61 13.24 3.18
CA SER A 114 1.10 12.95 4.52
C SER A 114 1.96 13.56 5.61
N ASN A 115 1.43 13.56 6.80
CA ASN A 115 2.12 13.77 8.06
C ASN A 115 1.63 12.72 9.05
N GLN A 116 2.35 12.52 10.15
CA GLN A 116 1.91 11.65 11.21
C GLN A 116 0.93 12.38 12.16
N ALA A 117 0.15 11.62 12.89
CA ALA A 117 -0.78 12.09 13.91
C ALA A 117 -0.72 11.19 15.15
N VAL A 118 -1.07 11.76 16.27
CA VAL A 118 -1.35 11.01 17.49
C VAL A 118 -2.86 10.87 17.66
N LEU A 119 -3.31 9.61 17.64
CA LEU A 119 -4.70 9.22 17.84
C LEU A 119 -4.90 8.78 19.29
N VAL A 120 -5.96 9.25 19.96
CA VAL A 120 -6.30 8.89 21.33
C VAL A 120 -7.77 8.51 21.43
N ARG A 121 -8.19 7.88 22.55
CA ARG A 121 -9.58 7.52 22.77
C ARG A 121 -10.45 8.75 22.97
N GLU A 122 -11.59 8.82 22.28
CA GLU A 122 -12.58 9.87 22.44
C GLU A 122 -13.13 9.89 23.87
N GLY A 123 -13.13 11.09 24.50
CA GLY A 123 -13.62 11.28 25.88
C GLY A 123 -12.80 10.59 26.96
N GLY A 124 -11.60 10.09 26.64
CA GLY A 124 -10.65 9.54 27.59
C GLY A 124 -9.96 10.62 28.43
N ASP A 125 -9.28 10.20 29.50
CA ASP A 125 -8.53 11.11 30.39
C ASP A 125 -7.17 11.54 29.79
N VAL A 126 -6.69 10.83 28.75
CA VAL A 126 -5.41 11.10 28.06
C VAL A 126 -5.68 12.09 26.92
N GLN A 127 -5.08 13.27 26.99
CA GLN A 127 -5.26 14.36 26.02
C GLN A 127 -3.90 15.05 25.79
N PRO A 128 -2.94 14.38 25.10
CA PRO A 128 -1.65 14.98 24.79
C PRO A 128 -1.83 16.10 23.74
N GLU A 129 -1.03 17.16 23.88
CA GLU A 129 -1.02 18.30 22.94
C GLU A 129 0.32 18.37 22.16
N SER A 130 1.31 17.57 22.58
CA SER A 130 2.65 17.50 21.97
C SER A 130 3.29 16.13 22.18
N VAL A 131 4.41 15.87 21.51
CA VAL A 131 5.16 14.60 21.65
C VAL A 131 5.71 14.42 23.07
N GLU A 132 6.06 15.50 23.78
CA GLU A 132 6.55 15.45 25.16
C GLU A 132 5.49 14.93 26.13
N ASP A 133 4.21 15.13 25.83
CA ASP A 133 3.09 14.66 26.65
C ASP A 133 2.86 13.13 26.49
N LEU A 134 3.55 12.47 25.57
CA LEU A 134 3.54 11.02 25.43
C LEU A 134 4.36 10.31 26.50
N SER A 135 5.14 11.06 27.29
CA SER A 135 5.95 10.52 28.38
C SER A 135 5.13 9.77 29.42
N GLY A 136 5.44 8.47 29.60
CA GLY A 136 4.74 7.58 30.53
C GLY A 136 3.39 7.06 30.02
N LEU A 137 3.01 7.36 28.77
CA LEU A 137 1.87 6.75 28.09
C LEU A 137 2.29 5.47 27.36
N ARG A 138 1.35 4.56 27.21
CA ARG A 138 1.52 3.38 26.33
C ARG A 138 1.21 3.82 24.90
N VAL A 139 2.21 3.76 24.04
CA VAL A 139 2.12 4.23 22.65
C VAL A 139 2.23 3.03 21.72
N GLY A 140 1.50 3.05 20.61
CA GLY A 140 1.56 1.98 19.61
C GLY A 140 1.60 2.50 18.18
N ALA A 141 2.13 1.65 17.29
CA ALA A 141 2.08 1.81 15.84
C ALA A 141 2.03 0.43 15.15
N GLN A 142 1.82 0.42 13.85
CA GLN A 142 2.00 -0.79 13.05
C GLN A 142 3.49 -1.01 12.79
N SER A 143 3.91 -2.29 12.83
CA SER A 143 5.30 -2.69 12.59
C SER A 143 5.80 -2.29 11.20
N GLY A 144 7.03 -1.76 11.13
CA GLY A 144 7.70 -1.36 9.89
C GLY A 144 7.20 -0.07 9.25
N THR A 145 6.30 0.68 9.90
CA THR A 145 5.78 1.95 9.40
C THR A 145 6.59 3.14 9.92
N THR A 146 6.47 4.29 9.23
CA THR A 146 7.03 5.56 9.69
C THR A 146 6.43 6.02 11.02
N GLY A 147 5.21 5.58 11.37
CA GLY A 147 4.64 5.77 12.69
C GLY A 147 5.41 5.03 13.80
N GLU A 148 5.97 3.84 13.51
CA GLU A 148 6.89 3.15 14.44
C GLU A 148 8.23 3.86 14.50
N ASP A 149 8.79 4.32 13.36
CA ASP A 149 10.04 5.10 13.33
C ASP A 149 9.95 6.38 14.18
N GLU A 150 8.81 7.07 14.16
CA GLU A 150 8.56 8.24 15.03
C GLU A 150 8.59 7.85 16.52
N ILE A 151 8.02 6.70 16.89
CA ILE A 151 8.07 6.19 18.26
C ILE A 151 9.51 5.83 18.65
N ASP A 152 10.27 5.21 17.74
CA ASP A 152 11.67 4.85 17.99
C ASP A 152 12.54 6.10 18.20
N ALA A 153 12.29 7.18 17.45
CA ALA A 153 12.94 8.46 17.70
C ALA A 153 12.61 9.03 19.10
N LEU A 154 11.37 8.85 19.57
CA LEU A 154 10.97 9.26 20.94
C LEU A 154 11.56 8.34 22.03
N ILE A 155 11.89 7.09 21.72
CA ILE A 155 12.64 6.19 22.63
C ILE A 155 14.10 6.68 22.71
N ASP A 156 14.72 6.96 21.58
CA ASP A 156 16.11 7.38 21.49
C ASP A 156 16.39 8.69 22.23
N ASP A 157 15.44 9.63 22.22
CA ASP A 157 15.55 10.89 22.95
C ASP A 157 15.10 10.79 24.43
N GLY A 158 14.51 9.65 24.82
CA GLY A 158 14.09 9.35 26.20
C GLY A 158 12.71 9.90 26.58
N THR A 159 11.91 10.35 25.64
CA THR A 159 10.53 10.82 25.86
C THR A 159 9.61 9.65 26.18
N VAL A 160 9.70 8.56 25.40
CA VAL A 160 8.93 7.32 25.59
C VAL A 160 9.86 6.20 26.06
N SER A 161 9.36 5.33 26.92
CA SER A 161 10.11 4.13 27.36
C SER A 161 9.80 2.96 26.43
N GLU A 162 10.80 2.21 25.96
CA GLU A 162 10.62 1.00 25.14
C GLU A 162 9.62 0.00 25.77
N SER A 163 9.56 -0.08 27.12
CA SER A 163 8.60 -0.93 27.83
C SER A 163 7.13 -0.54 27.66
N ASP A 164 6.89 0.71 27.27
CA ASP A 164 5.56 1.31 27.10
C ASP A 164 5.09 1.28 25.65
N VAL A 165 5.92 0.76 24.73
CA VAL A 165 5.59 0.65 23.30
C VAL A 165 4.90 -0.68 22.98
N ARG A 166 4.01 -0.63 21.97
CA ARG A 166 3.31 -1.79 21.40
C ARG A 166 3.34 -1.71 19.88
N SER A 167 3.97 -2.70 19.24
CA SER A 167 3.87 -2.91 17.79
C SER A 167 2.67 -3.80 17.45
N TYR A 168 2.03 -3.52 16.32
CA TYR A 168 0.85 -4.22 15.82
C TYR A 168 1.06 -4.68 14.38
N ASP A 169 0.42 -5.79 14.01
CA ASP A 169 0.43 -6.31 12.63
C ASP A 169 -0.34 -5.37 11.66
N ASN A 170 -1.35 -4.65 12.18
CA ASN A 170 -2.10 -3.63 11.42
C ASN A 170 -2.76 -2.59 12.33
N TYR A 171 -3.10 -1.43 11.76
CA TYR A 171 -3.71 -0.33 12.51
C TYR A 171 -5.15 -0.62 12.98
N THR A 172 -5.89 -1.52 12.34
CA THR A 172 -7.22 -1.93 12.82
C THR A 172 -7.13 -2.54 14.21
N LEU A 173 -6.12 -3.39 14.47
CA LEU A 173 -5.85 -3.97 15.78
C LEU A 173 -5.35 -2.92 16.78
N ALA A 174 -4.46 -2.02 16.35
CA ALA A 174 -3.96 -0.93 17.18
C ALA A 174 -5.10 -0.04 17.69
N VAL A 175 -6.00 0.39 16.78
CA VAL A 175 -7.15 1.22 17.11
C VAL A 175 -8.15 0.48 18.01
N GLN A 176 -8.33 -0.82 17.82
CA GLN A 176 -9.15 -1.63 18.73
C GLN A 176 -8.59 -1.65 20.14
N ASP A 177 -7.27 -1.78 20.28
CA ASP A 177 -6.59 -1.76 21.58
C ASP A 177 -6.63 -0.37 22.23
N LEU A 178 -6.57 0.71 21.42
CA LEU A 178 -6.77 2.07 21.90
C LEU A 178 -8.20 2.26 22.46
N GLU A 179 -9.25 1.82 21.75
CA GLU A 179 -10.63 1.89 22.24
C GLU A 179 -10.82 1.10 23.54
N ASN A 180 -10.17 -0.07 23.65
CA ASN A 180 -10.23 -0.92 24.85
C ASN A 180 -9.37 -0.38 26.03
N GLY A 181 -8.52 0.62 25.78
CA GLY A 181 -7.61 1.19 26.79
C GLY A 181 -6.41 0.30 27.09
N ASN A 182 -6.02 -0.58 26.18
CA ASN A 182 -4.79 -1.38 26.29
C ASN A 182 -3.55 -0.56 25.93
N VAL A 183 -3.71 0.44 25.05
CA VAL A 183 -2.75 1.54 24.78
C VAL A 183 -3.43 2.88 25.00
N ASP A 184 -2.65 3.94 25.15
CA ASP A 184 -3.13 5.29 25.47
C ASP A 184 -3.10 6.20 24.24
N ALA A 185 -2.20 5.95 23.29
CA ALA A 185 -2.04 6.68 22.05
C ALA A 185 -1.56 5.76 20.91
N ILE A 186 -1.86 6.14 19.67
CA ILE A 186 -1.38 5.51 18.43
C ILE A 186 -0.75 6.59 17.56
N VAL A 187 0.44 6.33 17.01
CA VAL A 187 1.06 7.17 15.96
C VAL A 187 0.71 6.56 14.61
N ILE A 188 0.16 7.38 13.71
CA ILE A 188 -0.45 6.93 12.46
C ILE A 188 -0.59 8.11 11.49
N ASP A 189 -0.60 7.85 10.18
CA ASP A 189 -0.82 8.87 9.16
C ASP A 189 -2.14 9.63 9.29
N ILE A 190 -2.09 10.95 9.07
CA ILE A 190 -3.23 11.86 9.22
C ILE A 190 -4.49 11.41 8.47
N PRO A 191 -4.45 11.02 7.18
CA PRO A 191 -5.67 10.63 6.46
C PRO A 191 -6.35 9.43 7.12
N VAL A 192 -5.55 8.45 7.56
CA VAL A 192 -6.03 7.23 8.21
C VAL A 192 -6.54 7.51 9.62
N ALA A 193 -5.83 8.35 10.39
CA ALA A 193 -6.28 8.81 11.70
C ALA A 193 -7.66 9.47 11.62
N ARG A 194 -7.88 10.34 10.62
CA ARG A 194 -9.17 11.00 10.38
C ARG A 194 -10.27 10.01 9.98
N ASN A 195 -9.94 9.03 9.15
CA ASN A 195 -10.89 7.98 8.76
C ASN A 195 -11.35 7.18 9.99
N PHE A 196 -10.42 6.71 10.83
CA PHE A 196 -10.77 6.04 12.08
C PHE A 196 -11.57 6.95 13.02
N ALA A 197 -11.19 8.21 13.19
CA ALA A 197 -11.92 9.17 14.03
C ALA A 197 -13.35 9.42 13.53
N SER A 198 -13.62 9.28 12.23
CA SER A 198 -14.98 9.43 11.68
C SER A 198 -15.91 8.26 11.99
N SER A 199 -15.37 7.07 12.25
CA SER A 199 -16.12 5.80 12.34
C SER A 199 -15.94 5.04 13.66
N ARG A 200 -14.93 5.40 14.47
CA ARG A 200 -14.55 4.73 15.72
C ARG A 200 -14.54 5.74 16.89
N SER A 201 -14.48 5.23 18.13
CA SER A 201 -14.44 6.07 19.34
C SER A 201 -13.04 6.59 19.66
N VAL A 202 -12.42 7.21 18.68
CA VAL A 202 -11.06 7.78 18.77
C VAL A 202 -11.04 9.19 18.16
N VAL A 203 -10.04 10.00 18.52
CA VAL A 203 -9.86 11.37 18.01
C VAL A 203 -8.39 11.65 17.76
N VAL A 204 -8.12 12.50 16.78
CA VAL A 204 -6.77 13.05 16.55
C VAL A 204 -6.48 14.07 17.67
N ALA A 205 -5.45 13.81 18.48
CA ALA A 205 -5.01 14.71 19.53
C ALA A 205 -4.17 15.86 18.95
N PHE A 206 -3.14 15.55 18.19
CA PHE A 206 -2.30 16.50 17.47
C PHE A 206 -1.62 15.84 16.27
N GLN A 207 -0.93 16.66 15.46
CA GLN A 207 -0.18 16.23 14.28
C GLN A 207 1.32 16.36 14.53
N ILE A 208 2.11 15.49 13.93
CA ILE A 208 3.56 15.54 13.85
C ILE A 208 3.89 15.86 12.39
N GLU A 209 4.53 17.01 12.16
CA GLU A 209 4.87 17.47 10.81
C GLU A 209 6.10 16.71 10.30
N THR A 210 5.88 15.61 9.59
CA THR A 210 6.93 14.74 9.04
C THR A 210 7.21 15.01 7.56
N GLY A 211 6.23 15.53 6.82
CA GLY A 211 6.38 15.87 5.40
C GLY A 211 6.58 14.64 4.51
N GLU A 212 5.90 13.56 4.82
CA GLU A 212 5.99 12.29 4.11
C GLU A 212 5.36 12.34 2.73
N GLN A 213 5.88 11.53 1.82
CA GLN A 213 5.33 11.31 0.50
C GLN A 213 5.18 9.81 0.26
N PHE A 214 4.01 9.38 -0.28
CA PHE A 214 3.78 7.98 -0.62
C PHE A 214 4.10 7.72 -2.09
N GLY A 215 4.68 6.55 -2.36
CA GLY A 215 4.97 6.05 -3.69
C GLY A 215 4.61 4.58 -3.84
N LEU A 216 4.39 4.15 -5.08
CA LEU A 216 4.32 2.73 -5.42
C LEU A 216 5.74 2.17 -5.42
N GLY A 217 5.97 1.07 -4.67
CA GLY A 217 7.29 0.42 -4.61
C GLY A 217 7.44 -0.65 -5.69
N MET A 218 8.59 -0.70 -6.33
CA MET A 218 8.97 -1.77 -7.27
C MET A 218 10.42 -2.21 -7.00
N ARG A 219 10.82 -3.38 -7.52
CA ARG A 219 12.20 -3.85 -7.38
C ARG A 219 13.19 -2.86 -7.98
N GLU A 220 14.37 -2.74 -7.36
CA GLU A 220 15.47 -1.93 -7.89
C GLU A 220 15.76 -2.30 -9.35
N GLY A 221 15.73 -1.31 -10.25
CA GLY A 221 15.99 -1.46 -11.68
C GLY A 221 14.91 -2.20 -12.47
N ASP A 222 13.69 -2.28 -12.00
CA ASP A 222 12.56 -2.82 -12.78
C ASP A 222 12.15 -1.83 -13.87
N ASP A 223 12.38 -2.20 -15.14
CA ASP A 223 12.08 -1.33 -16.30
C ASP A 223 10.61 -0.90 -16.38
N ARG A 224 9.67 -1.66 -15.78
CA ARG A 224 8.22 -1.39 -15.76
C ARG A 224 7.86 -0.15 -14.92
N LEU A 225 8.72 0.26 -13.98
CA LEU A 225 8.50 1.44 -13.14
C LEU A 225 8.32 2.72 -13.99
N SER A 226 9.07 2.84 -15.09
CA SER A 226 8.92 3.97 -16.01
C SER A 226 7.53 4.03 -16.64
N ASP A 227 6.98 2.88 -17.05
CA ASP A 227 5.65 2.80 -17.64
C ASP A 227 4.55 3.11 -16.60
N VAL A 228 4.74 2.67 -15.34
CA VAL A 228 3.85 2.99 -14.22
C VAL A 228 3.88 4.49 -13.89
N ASN A 229 5.05 5.12 -13.89
CA ASN A 229 5.17 6.56 -13.68
C ASN A 229 4.49 7.37 -14.80
N ASP A 230 4.67 6.97 -16.06
CA ASP A 230 4.00 7.61 -17.18
C ASP A 230 2.47 7.49 -17.02
N ALA A 231 1.96 6.33 -16.58
CA ALA A 231 0.54 6.12 -16.32
C ALA A 231 0.01 6.97 -15.15
N LEU A 232 0.77 7.11 -14.05
CA LEU A 232 0.42 8.00 -12.93
C LEU A 232 0.33 9.47 -13.39
N GLY A 233 1.29 9.92 -14.21
CA GLY A 233 1.28 11.25 -14.79
C GLY A 233 0.06 11.49 -15.68
N GLU A 234 -0.31 10.51 -16.51
CA GLU A 234 -1.52 10.57 -17.34
C GLU A 234 -2.80 10.65 -16.48
N MET A 235 -2.87 9.91 -15.36
CA MET A 235 -4.02 9.97 -14.44
C MET A 235 -4.16 11.35 -13.80
N GLN A 236 -3.05 11.99 -13.45
CA GLN A 236 -3.04 13.35 -12.93
C GLN A 236 -3.45 14.39 -13.99
N ASP A 237 -3.01 14.21 -15.22
CA ASP A 237 -3.28 15.15 -16.32
C ASP A 237 -4.74 15.10 -16.82
N ASP A 238 -5.38 13.92 -16.80
CA ASP A 238 -6.73 13.73 -17.37
C ASP A 238 -7.86 13.78 -16.31
N GLY A 239 -7.53 13.94 -15.03
CA GLY A 239 -8.46 14.09 -13.93
C GLY A 239 -8.89 12.77 -13.27
N THR A 240 -8.38 11.62 -13.71
CA THR A 240 -8.67 10.32 -13.09
C THR A 240 -8.19 10.27 -11.65
N TYR A 241 -7.02 10.84 -11.37
CA TYR A 241 -6.48 10.90 -10.01
C TYR A 241 -7.40 11.73 -9.08
N GLU A 242 -7.88 12.89 -9.51
CA GLU A 242 -8.80 13.73 -8.75
C GLU A 242 -10.15 13.05 -8.52
N ASP A 243 -10.63 12.25 -9.48
CA ASP A 243 -11.85 11.47 -9.32
C ASP A 243 -11.66 10.41 -8.21
N LEU A 244 -10.52 9.71 -8.15
CA LEU A 244 -10.19 8.77 -7.07
C LEU A 244 -10.07 9.49 -5.71
N VAL A 245 -9.42 10.65 -5.65
CA VAL A 245 -9.33 11.44 -4.41
C VAL A 245 -10.73 11.84 -3.93
N THR A 246 -11.60 12.28 -4.82
CA THR A 246 -12.99 12.64 -4.46
C THR A 246 -13.77 11.43 -3.94
N GLU A 247 -13.59 10.27 -4.57
CA GLU A 247 -14.31 9.04 -4.18
C GLU A 247 -13.91 8.55 -2.78
N TRP A 248 -12.62 8.58 -2.46
CA TRP A 248 -12.11 7.95 -1.24
C TRP A 248 -11.95 8.91 -0.05
N PHE A 249 -11.83 10.22 -0.28
CA PHE A 249 -11.52 11.19 0.80
C PHE A 249 -12.57 12.29 1.00
N GLU A 250 -13.59 12.43 0.14
CA GLU A 250 -14.67 13.43 0.26
C GLU A 250 -16.05 12.78 0.51
#